data_f3c9f1a2dcdcbe571d6695d2001dc499
#
_entry.id   f3c9f1a2dcdcbe571d6695d2001dc499
#
_cell.length_a   1.000
_cell.length_b   1.000
_cell.length_c   1.000
_cell.angle_alpha   90.00
_cell.angle_beta   90.00
_cell.angle_gamma   90.00
#
_symmetry.space_group_name_H-M   'P 1'
#
loop_
_entity.id
_entity.type
_entity.pdbx_description
1 polymer ?
#
loop_
_entity_poly.entity_id
_entity_poly.type
_entity_poly.pdbx_seq_one_letter_code
_entity_poly.pdbx_strand_id
1 'polypeptide(L)'
;MKKKNATYYILSFLIPMLMLVITFALAKVYPFGNNTAVVGDMKNQYAAILTYGKENFFNIHKLLYSNSLALGGNFYPVLTYYLLSPINLIALFFSNKYIPLFYLINICLNAGFIGLTTHIFLLKSKFINKYVDETISEEIVNVLRLIFSTIFTLSTFYVQYSHTIMWFDAIIFFPL
;
A
#
# COMPACT_ATOMS: atom_id res chain seq x y z
N MET A 1 -22.91 -6.47 -19.36
CA MET A 1 -22.21 -7.06 -18.20
C MET A 1 -20.76 -6.62 -18.07
N LYS A 2 -19.84 -6.79 -19.03
CA LYS A 2 -18.41 -6.45 -18.85
C LYS A 2 -18.09 -4.97 -18.45
N LYS A 3 -18.83 -3.99 -18.97
CA LYS A 3 -18.58 -2.56 -18.65
C LYS A 3 -18.98 -2.17 -17.21
N LYS A 4 -20.06 -2.74 -16.65
CA LYS A 4 -20.48 -2.44 -15.27
C LYS A 4 -19.47 -2.93 -14.24
N ASN A 5 -18.86 -4.11 -14.44
CA ASN A 5 -17.85 -4.63 -13.52
C ASN A 5 -16.56 -3.78 -13.51
N ALA A 6 -16.15 -3.21 -14.65
CA ALA A 6 -14.99 -2.33 -14.72
C ALA A 6 -15.11 -1.11 -13.81
N THR A 7 -16.30 -0.52 -13.69
CA THR A 7 -16.56 0.62 -12.81
C THR A 7 -16.32 0.24 -11.33
N TYR A 8 -16.79 -0.92 -10.89
CA TYR A 8 -16.60 -1.35 -9.50
C TYR A 8 -15.14 -1.69 -9.17
N TYR A 9 -14.35 -2.19 -10.12
CA TYR A 9 -12.90 -2.36 -9.94
C TYR A 9 -12.20 -1.02 -9.72
N ILE A 10 -12.54 -0.01 -10.54
CA ILE A 10 -11.98 1.33 -10.39
C ILE A 10 -12.40 1.94 -9.05
N LEU A 11 -13.67 1.84 -8.68
CA LEU A 11 -14.17 2.38 -7.42
C LEU A 11 -13.56 1.70 -6.20
N SER A 12 -13.37 0.37 -6.24
CA SER A 12 -12.76 -0.37 -5.12
C SER A 12 -11.28 -0.01 -4.90
N PHE A 13 -10.59 0.47 -5.94
CA PHE A 13 -9.26 1.04 -5.83
C PHE A 13 -9.31 2.50 -5.33
N LEU A 14 -10.14 3.33 -5.95
CA LEU A 14 -10.13 4.77 -5.71
C LEU A 14 -10.73 5.17 -4.37
N ILE A 15 -11.80 4.53 -3.90
CA ILE A 15 -12.50 4.96 -2.69
C ILE A 15 -11.59 4.89 -1.45
N PRO A 16 -10.98 3.76 -1.09
CA PRO A 16 -10.12 3.71 0.09
C PRO A 16 -8.87 4.60 -0.08
N MET A 17 -8.31 4.70 -1.28
CA MET A 17 -7.19 5.57 -1.57
C MET A 17 -7.56 7.04 -1.32
N LEU A 18 -8.69 7.51 -1.88
CA LEU A 18 -9.14 8.90 -1.73
C LEU A 18 -9.54 9.23 -0.29
N MET A 19 -10.15 8.29 0.44
CA MET A 19 -10.44 8.47 1.87
C MET A 19 -9.18 8.76 2.66
N LEU A 20 -8.07 8.05 2.41
CA LEU A 20 -6.78 8.33 3.05
C LEU A 20 -6.19 9.67 2.60
N VAL A 21 -6.24 10.01 1.30
CA VAL A 21 -5.77 11.30 0.81
C VAL A 21 -6.50 12.45 1.50
N ILE A 22 -7.84 12.34 1.62
CA ILE A 22 -8.65 13.33 2.34
C ILE A 22 -8.26 13.39 3.82
N THR A 23 -8.07 12.25 4.46
CA THR A 23 -7.64 12.18 5.87
C THR A 23 -6.29 12.86 6.07
N PHE A 24 -5.31 12.59 5.20
CA PHE A 24 -3.99 13.24 5.26
C PHE A 24 -4.07 14.74 4.96
N ALA A 25 -4.97 15.16 4.07
CA ALA A 25 -5.19 16.58 3.79
C ALA A 25 -5.79 17.30 5.01
N LEU A 26 -6.80 16.72 5.65
CA LEU A 26 -7.41 17.25 6.88
C LEU A 26 -6.42 17.30 8.05
N ALA A 27 -5.55 16.28 8.15
CA ALA A 27 -4.47 16.23 9.14
C ALA A 27 -3.27 17.13 8.78
N LYS A 28 -3.35 17.91 7.70
CA LYS A 28 -2.28 18.80 7.21
C LYS A 28 -0.93 18.09 7.07
N VAL A 29 -0.95 16.84 6.60
CA VAL A 29 0.26 16.08 6.29
C VAL A 29 0.84 16.58 4.96
N TYR A 30 2.18 16.66 4.87
CA TYR A 30 2.85 17.05 3.63
C TYR A 30 2.41 16.18 2.44
N PRO A 31 2.01 16.74 1.28
CA PRO A 31 2.19 18.12 0.82
C PRO A 31 1.07 19.10 1.21
N PHE A 32 0.05 18.70 1.92
CA PHE A 32 -1.11 19.54 2.28
C PHE A 32 -0.85 20.48 3.48
N GLY A 33 0.25 20.28 4.19
CA GLY A 33 0.66 21.11 5.33
C GLY A 33 2.04 20.71 5.86
N ASN A 34 2.32 21.02 7.13
CA ASN A 34 3.64 20.88 7.73
C ASN A 34 3.84 19.57 8.54
N ASN A 35 2.77 18.78 8.73
CA ASN A 35 2.88 17.50 9.42
C ASN A 35 3.52 16.45 8.50
N THR A 36 4.07 15.39 9.08
CA THR A 36 4.70 14.31 8.31
C THR A 36 4.00 12.98 8.57
N ALA A 37 3.86 12.15 7.52
CA ALA A 37 3.46 10.76 7.65
C ALA A 37 4.62 9.85 8.11
N VAL A 38 5.85 10.36 8.09
CA VAL A 38 7.06 9.62 8.45
C VAL A 38 7.23 9.66 9.96
N VAL A 39 6.70 8.68 10.67
CA VAL A 39 6.68 8.60 12.13
C VAL A 39 7.26 7.28 12.64
N GLY A 40 7.60 7.21 13.91
CA GLY A 40 8.10 5.99 14.56
C GLY A 40 9.30 5.37 13.81
N ASP A 41 9.24 4.06 13.58
CA ASP A 41 10.30 3.31 12.89
C ASP A 41 10.48 3.74 11.44
N MET A 42 9.46 4.28 10.80
CA MET A 42 9.56 4.84 9.46
C MET A 42 10.58 5.99 9.43
N LYS A 43 10.57 6.87 10.45
CA LYS A 43 11.53 7.97 10.59
C LYS A 43 12.91 7.49 11.01
N ASN A 44 12.97 6.59 11.99
CA ASN A 44 14.22 6.22 12.65
C ASN A 44 15.00 5.15 11.88
N GLN A 45 14.31 4.29 11.12
CA GLN A 45 14.91 3.13 10.48
C GLN A 45 14.57 3.06 8.98
N TYR A 46 13.27 3.01 8.60
CA TYR A 46 12.89 2.65 7.23
C TYR A 46 13.31 3.69 6.20
N ALA A 47 13.21 4.99 6.53
CA ALA A 47 13.61 6.04 5.61
C ALA A 47 15.12 6.00 5.31
N ALA A 48 15.95 5.73 6.32
CA ALA A 48 17.40 5.59 6.13
C ALA A 48 17.76 4.37 5.26
N ILE A 49 17.14 3.21 5.54
CA ILE A 49 17.32 1.98 4.78
C ILE A 49 16.88 2.17 3.32
N LEU A 50 15.69 2.76 3.12
CA LEU A 50 15.16 3.04 1.78
C LEU A 50 16.08 3.97 1.00
N THR A 51 16.55 5.05 1.62
CA THR A 51 17.45 6.02 1.00
C THR A 51 18.78 5.37 0.62
N TYR A 52 19.40 4.64 1.52
CA TYR A 52 20.63 3.91 1.24
C TYR A 52 20.47 2.88 0.12
N GLY A 53 19.41 2.07 0.19
CA GLY A 53 19.11 1.06 -0.83
C GLY A 53 18.87 1.67 -2.20
N LYS A 54 18.13 2.78 -2.25
CA LYS A 54 17.88 3.54 -3.48
C LYS A 54 19.16 4.10 -4.09
N GLU A 55 20.01 4.76 -3.29
CA GLU A 55 21.27 5.37 -3.76
C GLU A 55 22.28 4.34 -4.24
N ASN A 56 22.22 3.13 -3.72
CA ASN A 56 23.16 2.07 -4.05
C ASN A 56 22.53 0.91 -4.84
N PHE A 57 21.32 1.10 -5.37
CA PHE A 57 20.54 0.04 -6.02
C PHE A 57 21.29 -0.69 -7.14
N PHE A 58 22.11 0.03 -7.90
CA PHE A 58 22.94 -0.51 -8.98
C PHE A 58 24.39 -0.79 -8.58
N ASN A 59 24.76 -0.66 -7.30
CA ASN A 59 26.11 -0.90 -6.81
C ASN A 59 26.15 -2.21 -5.99
N ILE A 60 26.41 -3.32 -6.68
CA ILE A 60 26.39 -4.65 -6.05
C ILE A 60 27.37 -4.77 -4.87
N HIS A 61 28.53 -4.13 -4.92
CA HIS A 61 29.52 -4.21 -3.84
C HIS A 61 28.98 -3.58 -2.55
N LYS A 62 28.29 -2.44 -2.65
CA LYS A 62 27.67 -1.78 -1.50
C LYS A 62 26.41 -2.51 -1.01
N LEU A 63 25.76 -3.30 -1.88
CA LEU A 63 24.63 -4.15 -1.47
C LEU A 63 25.12 -5.42 -0.79
N LEU A 64 26.24 -6.01 -1.24
CA LEU A 64 26.82 -7.22 -0.60
C LEU A 64 27.45 -6.91 0.74
N TYR A 65 28.06 -5.73 0.92
CA TYR A 65 28.61 -5.30 2.18
C TYR A 65 28.49 -3.79 2.38
N SER A 66 27.99 -3.39 3.55
CA SER A 66 27.83 -1.98 3.94
C SER A 66 28.31 -1.76 5.37
N ASN A 67 29.21 -0.81 5.54
CA ASN A 67 29.60 -0.31 6.87
C ASN A 67 28.52 0.54 7.55
N SER A 68 27.54 1.00 6.79
CA SER A 68 26.40 1.78 7.31
C SER A 68 25.34 0.92 7.98
N LEU A 69 25.45 -0.40 7.87
CA LEU A 69 24.54 -1.35 8.54
C LEU A 69 25.19 -1.82 9.86
N ALA A 70 24.82 -1.18 10.96
CA ALA A 70 25.37 -1.44 12.31
C ALA A 70 26.94 -1.46 12.30
N LEU A 71 27.54 -2.58 12.63
CA LEU A 71 29.01 -2.77 12.61
C LEU A 71 29.56 -3.26 11.27
N GLY A 72 28.74 -3.19 10.24
CA GLY A 72 29.02 -3.73 8.91
C GLY A 72 28.32 -5.07 8.65
N GLY A 73 27.76 -5.21 7.46
CA GLY A 73 27.02 -6.42 7.12
C GLY A 73 26.50 -6.45 5.69
N ASN A 74 25.89 -7.58 5.35
CA ASN A 74 25.26 -7.77 4.06
C ASN A 74 23.95 -6.96 4.00
N PHE A 75 23.89 -5.99 3.11
CA PHE A 75 22.72 -5.13 2.94
C PHE A 75 21.65 -5.78 2.03
N TYR A 76 22.00 -6.77 1.23
CA TYR A 76 21.08 -7.37 0.26
C TYR A 76 19.79 -7.94 0.90
N PRO A 77 19.84 -8.68 2.02
CA PRO A 77 18.61 -9.11 2.70
C PRO A 77 17.74 -7.95 3.20
N VAL A 78 18.38 -6.87 3.64
CA VAL A 78 17.68 -5.65 4.08
C VAL A 78 17.01 -4.97 2.89
N LEU A 79 17.72 -4.87 1.76
CA LEU A 79 17.16 -4.34 0.52
C LEU A 79 15.93 -5.14 0.06
N THR A 80 16.01 -6.47 0.07
CA THR A 80 14.91 -7.34 -0.35
C THR A 80 13.67 -7.13 0.51
N TYR A 81 13.85 -6.97 1.81
CA TYR A 81 12.75 -6.78 2.75
C TYR A 81 12.09 -5.39 2.64
N TYR A 82 12.89 -4.33 2.47
CA TYR A 82 12.37 -2.97 2.55
C TYR A 82 12.07 -2.33 1.18
N LEU A 83 12.79 -2.68 0.14
CA LEU A 83 12.71 -1.96 -1.15
C LEU A 83 12.20 -2.79 -2.31
N LEU A 84 12.39 -4.12 -2.34
CA LEU A 84 12.05 -4.94 -3.51
C LEU A 84 10.55 -5.23 -3.67
N SER A 85 9.67 -4.54 -2.96
CA SER A 85 8.25 -4.48 -3.30
C SER A 85 8.03 -3.70 -4.59
N PRO A 86 7.16 -4.16 -5.51
CA PRO A 86 6.83 -3.41 -6.73
C PRO A 86 6.42 -1.96 -6.47
N ILE A 87 5.67 -1.70 -5.39
CA ILE A 87 5.24 -0.34 -5.03
C ILE A 87 6.39 0.44 -4.41
N ASN A 88 7.24 -0.21 -3.61
CA ASN A 88 8.39 0.45 -2.97
C ASN A 88 9.46 0.85 -3.99
N LEU A 89 9.60 0.12 -5.11
CA LEU A 89 10.51 0.48 -6.19
C LEU A 89 10.22 1.86 -6.82
N ILE A 90 9.01 2.39 -6.65
CA ILE A 90 8.67 3.76 -7.06
C ILE A 90 9.58 4.78 -6.35
N ALA A 91 10.13 4.46 -5.17
CA ALA A 91 11.08 5.31 -4.46
C ALA A 91 12.33 5.66 -5.28
N LEU A 92 12.73 4.80 -6.24
CA LEU A 92 13.87 5.06 -7.12
C LEU A 92 13.72 6.35 -7.94
N PHE A 93 12.50 6.76 -8.22
CA PHE A 93 12.18 7.96 -9.00
C PHE A 93 12.07 9.23 -8.16
N PHE A 94 12.08 9.12 -6.83
CA PHE A 94 12.00 10.27 -5.93
C PHE A 94 13.39 10.73 -5.50
N SER A 95 13.65 12.04 -5.45
CA SER A 95 14.83 12.55 -4.75
C SER A 95 14.65 12.42 -3.23
N ASN A 96 15.76 12.38 -2.47
CA ASN A 96 15.72 12.17 -1.02
C ASN A 96 14.87 13.20 -0.27
N LYS A 97 14.81 14.42 -0.77
CA LYS A 97 13.96 15.51 -0.25
C LYS A 97 12.47 15.14 -0.26
N TYR A 98 12.04 14.33 -1.22
CA TYR A 98 10.63 13.97 -1.41
C TYR A 98 10.28 12.57 -0.87
N ILE A 99 11.14 11.96 -0.07
CA ILE A 99 10.84 10.69 0.61
C ILE A 99 9.56 10.75 1.46
N PRO A 100 9.26 11.85 2.20
CA PRO A 100 7.97 11.94 2.90
C PRO A 100 6.75 11.89 1.97
N LEU A 101 6.85 12.49 0.78
CA LEU A 101 5.79 12.41 -0.24
C LEU A 101 5.67 10.99 -0.80
N PHE A 102 6.81 10.32 -1.06
CA PHE A 102 6.80 8.92 -1.48
C PHE A 102 6.04 8.03 -0.48
N TYR A 103 6.30 8.18 0.83
CA TYR A 103 5.60 7.38 1.84
C TYR A 103 4.08 7.63 1.85
N LEU A 104 3.64 8.89 1.73
CA LEU A 104 2.22 9.21 1.64
C LEU A 104 1.59 8.54 0.40
N ILE A 105 2.22 8.67 -0.76
CA ILE A 105 1.75 8.04 -2.00
C ILE A 105 1.71 6.52 -1.86
N ASN A 106 2.76 5.93 -1.30
CA ASN A 106 2.87 4.49 -1.08
C ASN A 106 1.72 3.95 -0.20
N ILE A 107 1.46 4.60 0.95
CA ILE A 107 0.35 4.24 1.83
C ILE A 107 -0.99 4.32 1.07
N CYS A 108 -1.25 5.40 0.35
CA CYS A 108 -2.49 5.56 -0.40
C CYS A 108 -2.64 4.52 -1.52
N LEU A 109 -1.56 4.21 -2.26
CA LEU A 109 -1.58 3.20 -3.33
C LEU A 109 -1.83 1.79 -2.76
N ASN A 110 -1.16 1.43 -1.66
CA ASN A 110 -1.39 0.14 -1.00
C ASN A 110 -2.87 -0.02 -0.59
N ALA A 111 -3.49 1.02 -0.03
CA ALA A 111 -4.92 0.99 0.28
C ALA A 111 -5.77 0.74 -0.97
N GLY A 112 -5.46 1.42 -2.08
CA GLY A 112 -6.16 1.18 -3.35
C GLY A 112 -6.03 -0.27 -3.83
N PHE A 113 -4.83 -0.82 -3.82
CA PHE A 113 -4.60 -2.20 -4.25
C PHE A 113 -5.25 -3.24 -3.34
N ILE A 114 -5.22 -3.05 -2.01
CA ILE A 114 -5.92 -3.94 -1.05
C ILE A 114 -7.42 -3.91 -1.32
N GLY A 115 -8.01 -2.73 -1.52
CA GLY A 115 -9.43 -2.60 -1.85
C GLY A 115 -9.80 -3.31 -3.16
N LEU A 116 -8.98 -3.15 -4.19
CA LEU A 116 -9.16 -3.80 -5.48
C LEU A 116 -9.09 -5.33 -5.37
N THR A 117 -8.05 -5.87 -4.75
CA THR A 117 -7.85 -7.33 -4.65
C THR A 117 -8.91 -7.98 -3.77
N THR A 118 -9.31 -7.33 -2.67
CA THR A 118 -10.42 -7.78 -1.85
C THR A 118 -11.74 -7.79 -2.63
N HIS A 119 -12.01 -6.75 -3.42
CA HIS A 119 -13.21 -6.71 -4.26
C HIS A 119 -13.19 -7.85 -5.31
N ILE A 120 -12.04 -8.12 -5.94
CA ILE A 120 -11.88 -9.24 -6.88
C ILE A 120 -12.15 -10.58 -6.18
N PHE A 121 -11.62 -10.76 -4.96
CA PHE A 121 -11.90 -11.96 -4.16
C PHE A 121 -13.40 -12.13 -3.89
N LEU A 122 -14.07 -11.08 -3.41
CA LEU A 122 -15.51 -11.13 -3.11
C LEU A 122 -16.33 -11.41 -4.35
N LEU A 123 -15.92 -10.90 -5.52
CA LEU A 123 -16.59 -11.15 -6.79
C LEU A 123 -16.41 -12.60 -7.28
N LYS A 124 -15.23 -13.18 -7.09
CA LYS A 124 -14.90 -14.53 -7.57
C LYS A 124 -15.22 -15.65 -6.57
N SER A 125 -15.48 -15.33 -5.31
CA SER A 125 -15.74 -16.30 -4.25
C SER A 125 -17.03 -17.10 -4.52
N LYS A 126 -16.87 -18.39 -4.80
CA LYS A 126 -18.00 -19.30 -4.97
C LYS A 126 -18.85 -19.44 -3.71
N PHE A 127 -18.21 -19.36 -2.53
CA PHE A 127 -18.90 -19.43 -1.24
C PHE A 127 -19.84 -18.25 -1.07
N ILE A 128 -19.38 -17.04 -1.30
CA ILE A 128 -20.20 -15.82 -1.17
C ILE A 128 -21.32 -15.84 -2.23
N ASN A 129 -21.00 -16.17 -3.46
CA ASN A 129 -21.97 -16.16 -4.57
C ASN A 129 -23.07 -17.22 -4.42
N LYS A 130 -22.82 -18.30 -3.66
CA LYS A 130 -23.83 -19.31 -3.36
C LYS A 130 -24.97 -18.78 -2.48
N TYR A 131 -24.70 -17.78 -1.64
CA TYR A 131 -25.68 -17.18 -0.71
C TYR A 131 -26.32 -15.90 -1.26
N VAL A 132 -25.91 -15.47 -2.46
CA VAL A 132 -26.57 -14.35 -3.15
C VAL A 132 -27.83 -14.93 -3.80
N ASP A 133 -28.97 -14.66 -3.19
CA ASP A 133 -30.26 -15.08 -3.71
C ASP A 133 -30.60 -14.34 -5.02
N GLU A 134 -31.28 -15.02 -5.95
CA GLU A 134 -31.76 -14.44 -7.21
C GLU A 134 -32.70 -13.23 -7.00
N THR A 135 -33.22 -13.06 -5.80
CA THR A 135 -34.07 -11.91 -5.41
C THR A 135 -33.31 -10.61 -5.25
N ILE A 136 -31.98 -10.65 -5.03
CA ILE A 136 -31.15 -9.46 -4.83
C ILE A 136 -30.53 -9.02 -6.15
N SER A 137 -30.72 -7.77 -6.54
CA SER A 137 -30.16 -7.27 -7.78
C SER A 137 -28.62 -7.30 -7.76
N GLU A 138 -28.00 -7.65 -8.90
CA GLU A 138 -26.54 -7.68 -9.08
C GLU A 138 -25.88 -6.34 -8.67
N GLU A 139 -26.59 -5.25 -8.84
CA GLU A 139 -26.13 -3.91 -8.49
C GLU A 139 -25.95 -3.74 -6.98
N ILE A 140 -26.95 -4.17 -6.19
CA ILE A 140 -26.88 -4.14 -4.71
C ILE A 140 -25.72 -5.01 -4.23
N VAL A 141 -25.56 -6.20 -4.80
CA VAL A 141 -24.47 -7.11 -4.45
C VAL A 141 -23.10 -6.48 -4.72
N ASN A 142 -22.94 -5.80 -5.85
CA ASN A 142 -21.68 -5.13 -6.18
C ASN A 142 -21.40 -3.93 -5.26
N VAL A 143 -22.42 -3.18 -4.85
CA VAL A 143 -22.29 -2.13 -3.84
C VAL A 143 -21.88 -2.71 -2.49
N LEU A 144 -22.48 -3.81 -2.04
CA LEU A 144 -22.08 -4.48 -0.80
C LEU A 144 -20.63 -4.96 -0.86
N ARG A 145 -20.21 -5.58 -1.97
CA ARG A 145 -18.80 -5.97 -2.16
C ARG A 145 -17.86 -4.78 -2.08
N LEU A 146 -18.24 -3.64 -2.65
CA LEU A 146 -17.47 -2.39 -2.59
C LEU A 146 -17.35 -1.88 -1.15
N ILE A 147 -18.44 -1.87 -0.40
CA ILE A 147 -18.46 -1.47 1.01
C ILE A 147 -17.55 -2.39 1.84
N PHE A 148 -17.70 -3.71 1.72
CA PHE A 148 -16.89 -4.67 2.49
C PHE A 148 -15.40 -4.59 2.12
N SER A 149 -15.05 -4.42 0.85
CA SER A 149 -13.64 -4.25 0.44
C SER A 149 -13.04 -2.97 1.01
N THR A 150 -13.82 -1.88 1.07
CA THR A 150 -13.39 -0.61 1.68
C THR A 150 -13.20 -0.75 3.20
N ILE A 151 -14.16 -1.37 3.91
CA ILE A 151 -14.07 -1.61 5.36
C ILE A 151 -12.85 -2.50 5.68
N PHE A 152 -12.62 -3.56 4.92
CA PHE A 152 -11.45 -4.42 5.10
C PHE A 152 -10.15 -3.63 4.92
N THR A 153 -10.06 -2.83 3.86
CA THR A 153 -8.88 -2.01 3.58
C THR A 153 -8.60 -1.00 4.68
N LEU A 154 -9.63 -0.29 5.16
CA LEU A 154 -9.48 0.74 6.20
C LEU A 154 -9.65 0.16 7.61
N SER A 155 -9.42 -1.14 7.76
CA SER A 155 -9.44 -1.80 9.08
C SER A 155 -8.42 -1.18 10.04
N THR A 156 -8.65 -1.37 11.33
CA THR A 156 -7.72 -0.92 12.38
C THR A 156 -6.29 -1.42 12.15
N PHE A 157 -6.13 -2.65 11.63
CA PHE A 157 -4.83 -3.19 11.30
C PHE A 157 -4.09 -2.33 10.25
N TYR A 158 -4.77 -2.00 9.14
CA TYR A 158 -4.14 -1.19 8.09
C TYR A 158 -3.78 0.21 8.61
N VAL A 159 -4.72 0.87 9.30
CA VAL A 159 -4.51 2.22 9.82
C VAL A 159 -3.37 2.25 10.84
N GLN A 160 -3.36 1.29 11.77
CA GLN A 160 -2.34 1.19 12.83
C GLN A 160 -0.94 0.91 12.27
N TYR A 161 -0.84 0.03 11.25
CA TYR A 161 0.44 -0.42 10.69
C TYR A 161 0.77 0.22 9.35
N SER A 162 0.09 1.30 8.95
CA SER A 162 0.31 1.99 7.68
C SER A 162 1.77 2.45 7.46
N HIS A 163 2.53 2.61 8.55
CA HIS A 163 3.95 2.93 8.50
C HIS A 163 4.85 1.73 8.13
N THR A 164 4.37 0.49 8.21
CA THR A 164 5.13 -0.74 7.87
C THR A 164 4.87 -1.14 6.40
N ILE A 165 5.27 -0.29 5.47
CA ILE A 165 4.95 -0.44 4.03
C ILE A 165 5.39 -1.78 3.43
N MET A 166 6.41 -2.43 4.00
CA MET A 166 6.92 -3.72 3.54
C MET A 166 5.97 -4.91 3.77
N TRP A 167 4.92 -4.75 4.59
CA TRP A 167 3.97 -5.82 4.88
C TRP A 167 2.78 -5.85 3.93
N PHE A 168 2.53 -4.75 3.21
CA PHE A 168 1.28 -4.59 2.46
C PHE A 168 1.22 -5.41 1.19
N ASP A 169 2.34 -5.78 0.59
CA ASP A 169 2.32 -6.74 -0.52
C ASP A 169 1.64 -8.06 -0.12
N ALA A 170 1.97 -8.57 1.07
CA ALA A 170 1.32 -9.78 1.58
C ALA A 170 -0.20 -9.60 1.72
N ILE A 171 -0.65 -8.42 2.19
CA ILE A 171 -2.09 -8.12 2.36
C ILE A 171 -2.76 -7.92 0.99
N ILE A 172 -2.09 -7.31 0.02
CA ILE A 172 -2.58 -7.15 -1.35
C ILE A 172 -2.81 -8.51 -2.00
N PHE A 173 -1.88 -9.45 -1.86
CA PHE A 173 -1.97 -10.76 -2.49
C PHE A 173 -2.77 -11.79 -1.69
N PHE A 174 -2.98 -11.56 -0.38
CA PHE A 174 -3.69 -12.50 0.48
C PHE A 174 -5.11 -12.87 0.02
N PRO A 175 -5.94 -11.95 -0.55
CA PRO A 175 -7.27 -12.29 -1.02
C PRO A 175 -7.30 -13.02 -2.36
N LEU A 176 -6.21 -13.06 -3.13
CA LEU A 176 -6.16 -13.64 -4.49
C LEU A 176 -5.84 -15.12 -4.49
#